data_8c095d7efb8f96b986d1194b3f2976f5
#
_entry.id   8c095d7efb8f96b986d1194b3f2976f5
#
_cell.length_a   1.000
_cell.length_b   1.000
_cell.length_c   1.000
_cell.angle_alpha   90.00
_cell.angle_beta   90.00
_cell.angle_gamma   90.00
#
_symmetry.space_group_name_H-M   'P 1'
#
loop_
_entity.id
_entity.type
_entity.pdbx_description
1 polymer ?
#
loop_
_entity_poly.entity_id
_entity_poly.type
_entity_poly.pdbx_seq_one_letter_code
_entity_poly.pdbx_strand_id
1 'polypeptide(L)'
;PGFEQGVDGFTLGMNMQKQAERFGAKTVFGEVSSVDLTKKIKEIRTASAHMYAKAVVLSTGADPRELGLENEHAYIGKGVHYCAHCDGRFYKDKTVIVVGGGNTAVADALYLSRLAKKVYLVHRRDQLRAEKILSDPLFKADNVEILWNSVPSGLVGDGRISGAVIRHVL
;
A
#
# COMPACT_ATOMS: atom_id res chain seq x y z
N PRO A 1 -17.89 9.60 -9.98
CA PRO A 1 -18.82 10.69 -10.31
C PRO A 1 -18.29 11.50 -11.48
N GLY A 2 -19.22 11.99 -12.33
CA GLY A 2 -18.89 12.79 -13.51
C GLY A 2 -18.63 12.02 -14.81
N PHE A 3 -18.62 10.68 -14.77
CA PHE A 3 -18.46 9.82 -15.94
C PHE A 3 -19.57 8.76 -15.94
N GLU A 4 -20.65 9.01 -16.64
CA GLU A 4 -21.83 8.13 -16.67
C GLU A 4 -21.51 6.72 -17.15
N GLN A 5 -20.66 6.61 -18.17
CA GLN A 5 -20.23 5.33 -18.75
C GLN A 5 -18.87 4.84 -18.23
N GLY A 6 -18.34 5.51 -17.19
CA GLY A 6 -16.98 5.28 -16.72
C GLY A 6 -15.92 5.97 -17.58
N VAL A 7 -14.67 5.87 -17.17
CA VAL A 7 -13.49 6.34 -17.90
C VAL A 7 -12.32 5.44 -17.57
N ASP A 8 -11.53 5.06 -18.55
CA ASP A 8 -10.28 4.33 -18.31
C ASP A 8 -9.20 5.25 -17.73
N GLY A 9 -8.23 4.65 -17.03
CA GLY A 9 -7.20 5.41 -16.32
C GLY A 9 -6.31 6.25 -17.22
N PHE A 10 -6.00 5.77 -18.43
CA PHE A 10 -5.19 6.50 -19.39
C PHE A 10 -5.90 7.78 -19.87
N THR A 11 -7.14 7.64 -20.30
CA THR A 11 -7.97 8.77 -20.73
C THR A 11 -8.16 9.79 -19.63
N LEU A 12 -8.38 9.32 -18.38
CA LEU A 12 -8.50 10.22 -17.23
C LEU A 12 -7.19 10.98 -17.00
N GLY A 13 -6.05 10.30 -17.01
CA GLY A 13 -4.74 10.92 -16.84
C GLY A 13 -4.44 11.97 -17.91
N MET A 14 -4.72 11.65 -19.18
CA MET A 14 -4.55 12.58 -20.29
C MET A 14 -5.46 13.81 -20.18
N ASN A 15 -6.69 13.64 -19.70
CA ASN A 15 -7.60 14.76 -19.48
C ASN A 15 -7.12 15.66 -18.33
N MET A 16 -6.61 15.08 -17.25
CA MET A 16 -6.02 15.83 -16.13
C MET A 16 -4.78 16.62 -16.58
N GLN A 17 -3.92 16.02 -17.39
CA GLN A 17 -2.76 16.71 -17.98
C GLN A 17 -3.19 17.90 -18.83
N LYS A 18 -4.09 17.70 -19.79
CA LYS A 18 -4.62 18.78 -20.64
C LYS A 18 -5.26 19.90 -19.83
N GLN A 19 -5.95 19.55 -18.73
CA GLN A 19 -6.52 20.55 -17.84
C GLN A 19 -5.43 21.38 -17.15
N ALA A 20 -4.36 20.75 -16.65
CA ALA A 20 -3.23 21.47 -16.06
C ALA A 20 -2.53 22.38 -17.08
N GLU A 21 -2.31 21.88 -18.29
CA GLU A 21 -1.70 22.66 -19.40
C GLU A 21 -2.54 23.87 -19.79
N ARG A 22 -3.87 23.75 -19.77
CA ARG A 22 -4.79 24.88 -19.99
C ARG A 22 -4.59 26.00 -18.97
N PHE A 23 -4.13 25.68 -17.75
CA PHE A 23 -3.78 26.66 -16.72
C PHE A 23 -2.31 27.09 -16.75
N GLY A 24 -1.58 26.74 -17.79
CA GLY A 24 -0.20 27.18 -18.03
C GLY A 24 0.88 26.24 -17.48
N ALA A 25 0.52 25.07 -16.97
CA ALA A 25 1.50 24.05 -16.61
C ALA A 25 2.23 23.55 -17.87
N LYS A 26 3.53 23.24 -17.73
CA LYS A 26 4.32 22.61 -18.79
C LYS A 26 4.67 21.21 -18.38
N THR A 27 4.31 20.22 -19.18
CA THR A 27 4.65 18.82 -18.97
C THR A 27 6.02 18.53 -19.55
N VAL A 28 6.90 17.94 -18.75
CA VAL A 28 8.21 17.43 -19.19
C VAL A 28 8.23 15.94 -18.87
N PHE A 29 8.36 15.11 -19.89
CA PHE A 29 8.51 13.65 -19.72
C PHE A 29 9.98 13.29 -19.51
N GLY A 30 10.26 12.54 -18.48
CA GLY A 30 11.60 12.04 -18.19
C GLY A 30 11.74 11.55 -16.77
N GLU A 31 12.67 10.65 -16.58
CA GLU A 31 13.05 10.18 -15.24
C GLU A 31 13.90 11.24 -14.53
N VAL A 32 13.54 11.58 -13.31
CA VAL A 32 14.33 12.49 -12.48
C VAL A 32 15.53 11.74 -11.92
N SER A 33 16.73 12.12 -12.40
CA SER A 33 17.99 11.49 -11.99
C SER A 33 18.59 12.08 -10.73
N SER A 34 18.35 13.38 -10.47
CA SER A 34 18.79 14.02 -9.23
C SER A 34 17.99 15.26 -8.90
N VAL A 35 17.94 15.59 -7.61
CA VAL A 35 17.37 16.83 -7.08
C VAL A 35 18.31 17.45 -6.06
N ASP A 36 18.44 18.79 -6.07
CA ASP A 36 19.06 19.57 -5.00
C ASP A 36 17.99 20.50 -4.42
N LEU A 37 17.48 20.14 -3.25
CA LEU A 37 16.43 20.89 -2.54
C LEU A 37 16.97 21.78 -1.43
N THR A 38 18.29 21.84 -1.23
CA THR A 38 18.93 22.58 -0.14
C THR A 38 19.04 24.08 -0.42
N LYS A 39 19.18 24.43 -1.68
CA LYS A 39 19.37 25.82 -2.13
C LYS A 39 18.07 26.62 -2.14
N LYS A 40 18.17 27.96 -2.16
CA LYS A 40 17.01 28.87 -2.34
C LYS A 40 16.27 28.57 -3.65
N ILE A 41 17.00 28.40 -4.75
CA ILE A 41 16.48 27.91 -6.03
C ILE A 41 16.79 26.41 -6.09
N LYS A 42 15.74 25.60 -6.18
CA LYS A 42 15.82 24.12 -6.26
C LYS A 42 16.24 23.72 -7.66
N GLU A 43 17.04 22.68 -7.75
CA GLU A 43 17.49 22.11 -9.02
C GLU A 43 16.92 20.72 -9.21
N ILE A 44 16.38 20.43 -10.39
CA ILE A 44 15.88 19.13 -10.78
C ILE A 44 16.54 18.74 -12.10
N ARG A 45 17.08 17.54 -12.19
CA ARG A 45 17.74 17.04 -13.40
C ARG A 45 17.08 15.77 -13.90
N THR A 46 16.92 15.73 -15.21
CA THR A 46 16.58 14.54 -15.99
C THR A 46 17.68 14.30 -17.02
N ALA A 47 17.61 13.21 -17.78
CA ALA A 47 18.55 12.96 -18.86
C ALA A 47 18.55 14.06 -19.94
N SER A 48 17.40 14.74 -20.14
CA SER A 48 17.18 15.69 -21.23
C SER A 48 16.99 17.14 -20.78
N ALA A 49 16.83 17.40 -19.48
CA ALA A 49 16.51 18.73 -18.98
C ALA A 49 17.16 19.02 -17.62
N HIS A 50 17.51 20.30 -17.43
CA HIS A 50 17.92 20.86 -16.14
C HIS A 50 16.97 22.00 -15.80
N MET A 51 16.23 21.84 -14.73
CA MET A 51 15.14 22.73 -14.33
C MET A 51 15.43 23.39 -12.99
N TYR A 52 14.93 24.60 -12.84
CA TYR A 52 15.07 25.41 -11.64
C TYR A 52 13.71 25.85 -11.13
N ALA A 53 13.48 25.74 -9.83
CA ALA A 53 12.22 26.11 -9.21
C ALA A 53 12.43 26.78 -7.83
N LYS A 54 11.52 27.66 -7.45
CA LYS A 54 11.46 28.22 -6.09
C LYS A 54 10.90 27.23 -5.08
N ALA A 55 9.97 26.40 -5.54
CA ALA A 55 9.34 25.33 -4.75
C ALA A 55 9.20 24.07 -5.60
N VAL A 56 9.21 22.91 -4.96
CA VAL A 56 9.02 21.61 -5.59
C VAL A 56 7.96 20.83 -4.80
N VAL A 57 7.01 20.25 -5.51
CA VAL A 57 6.03 19.31 -4.95
C VAL A 57 6.41 17.91 -5.42
N LEU A 58 6.63 17.01 -4.46
CA LEU A 58 6.92 15.61 -4.73
C LEU A 58 5.61 14.80 -4.70
N SER A 59 5.23 14.26 -5.85
CA SER A 59 4.00 13.45 -6.03
C SER A 59 4.35 12.16 -6.76
N THR A 60 5.37 11.45 -6.27
CA THR A 60 5.97 10.28 -6.92
C THR A 60 5.21 8.97 -6.67
N GLY A 61 4.09 9.03 -5.94
CA GLY A 61 3.35 7.84 -5.54
C GLY A 61 4.03 7.09 -4.40
N ALA A 62 3.55 5.89 -4.15
CA ALA A 62 4.09 5.00 -3.14
C ALA A 62 3.88 3.54 -3.58
N ASP A 63 4.90 2.73 -3.40
CA ASP A 63 4.81 1.30 -3.58
C ASP A 63 4.64 0.60 -2.23
N PRO A 64 3.89 -0.50 -2.18
CA PRO A 64 3.76 -1.29 -0.97
C PRO A 64 5.10 -1.93 -0.60
N ARG A 65 5.34 -2.07 0.69
CA ARG A 65 6.48 -2.86 1.15
C ARG A 65 6.15 -4.34 1.05
N GLU A 66 6.90 -5.06 0.24
CA GLU A 66 6.79 -6.51 0.12
C GLU A 66 7.24 -7.22 1.40
N LEU A 67 6.77 -8.46 1.59
CA LEU A 67 7.21 -9.32 2.68
C LEU A 67 8.65 -9.81 2.46
N GLY A 68 9.07 -9.92 1.20
CA GLY A 68 10.37 -10.44 0.78
C GLY A 68 10.45 -11.97 0.92
N LEU A 69 9.33 -12.64 0.79
CA LEU A 69 9.26 -14.10 0.85
C LEU A 69 9.47 -14.73 -0.53
N GLU A 70 10.04 -15.92 -0.54
CA GLU A 70 10.17 -16.71 -1.74
C GLU A 70 8.79 -16.93 -2.39
N ASN A 71 8.73 -16.77 -3.71
CA ASN A 71 7.50 -16.89 -4.51
C ASN A 71 6.38 -15.87 -4.20
N GLU A 72 6.61 -14.83 -3.41
CA GLU A 72 5.61 -13.80 -3.10
C GLU A 72 4.98 -13.23 -4.38
N HIS A 73 5.81 -12.88 -5.37
CA HIS A 73 5.35 -12.33 -6.65
C HIS A 73 4.40 -13.27 -7.42
N ALA A 74 4.58 -14.58 -7.31
CA ALA A 74 3.73 -15.55 -7.99
C ALA A 74 2.29 -15.57 -7.43
N TYR A 75 2.12 -15.08 -6.19
CA TYR A 75 0.84 -15.03 -5.49
C TYR A 75 0.19 -13.64 -5.47
N ILE A 76 0.84 -12.60 -6.00
CA ILE A 76 0.22 -11.26 -6.12
C ILE A 76 -1.04 -11.36 -6.99
N GLY A 77 -2.17 -10.87 -6.46
CA GLY A 77 -3.49 -11.03 -7.07
C GLY A 77 -4.11 -12.43 -6.93
N LYS A 78 -3.35 -13.41 -6.40
CA LYS A 78 -3.80 -14.79 -6.21
C LYS A 78 -3.83 -15.20 -4.73
N GLY A 79 -3.94 -14.22 -3.85
CA GLY A 79 -4.04 -14.38 -2.40
C GLY A 79 -3.09 -13.50 -1.62
N VAL A 80 -2.03 -12.95 -2.23
CA VAL A 80 -1.24 -11.85 -1.68
C VAL A 80 -1.74 -10.54 -2.27
N HIS A 81 -2.04 -9.58 -1.39
CA HIS A 81 -2.55 -8.26 -1.75
C HIS A 81 -1.97 -7.21 -0.82
N TYR A 82 -1.86 -5.98 -1.31
CA TYR A 82 -1.30 -4.85 -0.56
C TYR A 82 -2.33 -3.74 -0.32
N CYS A 83 -3.58 -3.93 -0.76
CA CYS A 83 -4.66 -2.98 -0.55
C CYS A 83 -5.90 -3.72 -0.02
N ALA A 84 -6.12 -3.69 1.29
CA ALA A 84 -7.29 -4.33 1.88
C ALA A 84 -8.62 -3.74 1.39
N HIS A 85 -8.67 -2.43 1.19
CA HIS A 85 -9.87 -1.76 0.69
C HIS A 85 -10.18 -2.08 -0.78
N CYS A 86 -9.14 -2.36 -1.60
CA CYS A 86 -9.30 -2.73 -2.99
C CYS A 86 -9.84 -4.16 -3.14
N ASP A 87 -9.24 -5.09 -2.40
CA ASP A 87 -9.38 -6.54 -2.63
C ASP A 87 -10.13 -7.27 -1.51
N GLY A 88 -10.34 -6.64 -0.36
CA GLY A 88 -10.88 -7.28 0.84
C GLY A 88 -12.24 -7.95 0.63
N ARG A 89 -13.06 -7.45 -0.28
CA ARG A 89 -14.38 -8.04 -0.60
C ARG A 89 -14.30 -9.46 -1.16
N PHE A 90 -13.18 -9.83 -1.80
CA PHE A 90 -12.96 -11.20 -2.29
C PHE A 90 -12.72 -12.21 -1.17
N TYR A 91 -12.49 -11.71 0.05
CA TYR A 91 -12.18 -12.50 1.24
C TYR A 91 -13.30 -12.49 2.28
N LYS A 92 -14.51 -12.09 1.87
CA LYS A 92 -15.70 -12.20 2.72
C LYS A 92 -15.84 -13.64 3.23
N ASP A 93 -16.12 -13.76 4.53
CA ASP A 93 -16.30 -15.05 5.25
C ASP A 93 -15.09 -16.01 5.22
N LYS A 94 -13.90 -15.50 4.82
CA LYS A 94 -12.65 -16.29 4.80
C LYS A 94 -11.75 -15.91 5.97
N THR A 95 -10.75 -16.73 6.23
CA THR A 95 -9.65 -16.40 7.13
C THR A 95 -8.59 -15.62 6.35
N VAL A 96 -8.09 -14.53 6.91
CA VAL A 96 -7.07 -13.67 6.30
C VAL A 96 -5.93 -13.40 7.30
N ILE A 97 -4.75 -13.13 6.74
CA ILE A 97 -3.58 -12.73 7.50
C ILE A 97 -3.21 -11.31 7.08
N VAL A 98 -3.05 -10.42 8.04
CA VAL A 98 -2.51 -9.08 7.84
C VAL A 98 -1.13 -9.01 8.48
N VAL A 99 -0.15 -8.47 7.79
CA VAL A 99 1.22 -8.39 8.29
C VAL A 99 1.62 -6.94 8.54
N GLY A 100 1.97 -6.65 9.78
CA GLY A 100 2.42 -5.31 10.19
C GLY A 100 1.95 -4.93 11.57
N GLY A 101 2.22 -3.70 11.99
CA GLY A 101 1.82 -3.18 13.31
C GLY A 101 1.81 -1.65 13.36
N GLY A 102 1.84 -1.00 12.21
CA GLY A 102 1.62 0.45 12.05
C GLY A 102 0.17 0.77 11.70
N ASN A 103 -0.13 2.05 11.54
CA ASN A 103 -1.48 2.55 11.25
C ASN A 103 -2.15 1.82 10.06
N THR A 104 -1.44 1.64 8.96
CA THR A 104 -1.97 0.96 7.76
C THR A 104 -2.41 -0.46 8.08
N ALA A 105 -1.53 -1.30 8.66
CA ALA A 105 -1.86 -2.68 8.95
C ALA A 105 -3.01 -2.83 9.95
N VAL A 106 -3.07 -1.96 10.96
CA VAL A 106 -4.15 -1.95 11.95
C VAL A 106 -5.47 -1.49 11.33
N ALA A 107 -5.45 -0.45 10.50
CA ALA A 107 -6.63 0.00 9.77
C ALA A 107 -7.15 -1.06 8.79
N ASP A 108 -6.24 -1.73 8.08
CA ASP A 108 -6.58 -2.83 7.19
C ASP A 108 -7.18 -4.02 7.94
N ALA A 109 -6.59 -4.40 9.08
CA ALA A 109 -7.14 -5.46 9.93
C ALA A 109 -8.54 -5.11 10.48
N LEU A 110 -8.76 -3.87 10.88
CA LEU A 110 -10.07 -3.36 11.30
C LEU A 110 -11.09 -3.38 10.15
N TYR A 111 -10.69 -3.01 8.95
CA TYR A 111 -11.56 -3.08 7.79
C TYR A 111 -11.92 -4.53 7.47
N LEU A 112 -10.92 -5.41 7.43
CA LEU A 112 -11.12 -6.83 7.12
C LEU A 112 -11.88 -7.57 8.22
N SER A 113 -11.82 -7.15 9.48
CA SER A 113 -12.61 -7.75 10.56
C SER A 113 -14.13 -7.65 10.33
N ARG A 114 -14.57 -6.66 9.54
CA ARG A 114 -15.99 -6.50 9.17
C ARG A 114 -16.43 -7.39 8.01
N LEU A 115 -15.50 -8.02 7.33
CA LEU A 115 -15.75 -8.80 6.10
C LEU A 115 -15.35 -10.26 6.27
N ALA A 116 -14.19 -10.50 6.85
CA ALA A 116 -13.61 -11.82 6.99
C ALA A 116 -14.19 -12.59 8.18
N LYS A 117 -14.19 -13.92 8.12
CA LYS A 117 -14.55 -14.79 9.24
C LYS A 117 -13.54 -14.64 10.39
N LYS A 118 -12.26 -14.59 10.09
CA LYS A 118 -11.16 -14.47 11.06
C LYS A 118 -10.02 -13.65 10.45
N VAL A 119 -9.43 -12.78 11.24
CA VAL A 119 -8.25 -11.98 10.88
C VAL A 119 -7.11 -12.31 11.84
N TYR A 120 -5.97 -12.73 11.31
CA TYR A 120 -4.72 -12.84 12.06
C TYR A 120 -3.86 -11.62 11.73
N LEU A 121 -3.53 -10.80 12.74
CA LEU A 121 -2.55 -9.71 12.59
C LEU A 121 -1.19 -10.20 13.07
N VAL A 122 -0.28 -10.43 12.15
CA VAL A 122 1.07 -10.90 12.44
C VAL A 122 1.99 -9.71 12.69
N HIS A 123 2.55 -9.60 13.88
CA HIS A 123 3.45 -8.51 14.23
C HIS A 123 4.73 -9.00 14.91
N ARG A 124 5.88 -8.50 14.42
CA ARG A 124 7.23 -8.92 14.89
C ARG A 124 7.62 -8.43 16.28
N ARG A 125 6.81 -7.62 16.93
CA ARG A 125 7.06 -7.07 18.29
C ARG A 125 5.91 -7.44 19.20
N ASP A 126 6.05 -7.12 20.47
CA ASP A 126 5.07 -7.33 21.53
C ASP A 126 4.03 -6.20 21.67
N GLN A 127 4.16 -5.12 20.86
CA GLN A 127 3.24 -3.99 20.88
C GLN A 127 3.11 -3.32 19.51
N LEU A 128 1.91 -2.82 19.20
CA LEU A 128 1.65 -2.06 17.98
C LEU A 128 2.28 -0.67 18.04
N ARG A 129 2.65 -0.15 16.89
CA ARG A 129 3.06 1.24 16.71
C ARG A 129 1.92 2.12 16.20
N ALA A 130 0.77 1.52 15.95
CA ALA A 130 -0.41 2.23 15.51
C ALA A 130 -0.94 3.15 16.63
N GLU A 131 -1.57 4.23 16.21
CA GLU A 131 -2.24 5.16 17.11
C GLU A 131 -3.40 4.47 17.86
N LYS A 132 -3.65 4.90 19.09
CA LYS A 132 -4.69 4.32 19.96
C LYS A 132 -6.08 4.35 19.33
N ILE A 133 -6.39 5.39 18.56
CA ILE A 133 -7.68 5.51 17.86
C ILE A 133 -7.94 4.33 16.91
N LEU A 134 -6.88 3.68 16.42
CA LEU A 134 -6.96 2.50 15.56
C LEU A 134 -6.79 1.19 16.33
N SER A 135 -5.85 1.15 17.29
CA SER A 135 -5.55 -0.07 18.04
C SER A 135 -6.63 -0.44 19.06
N ASP A 136 -7.24 0.55 19.75
CA ASP A 136 -8.27 0.28 20.76
C ASP A 136 -9.52 -0.43 20.18
N PRO A 137 -10.06 -0.04 19.01
CA PRO A 137 -11.11 -0.80 18.36
C PRO A 137 -10.66 -2.18 17.90
N LEU A 138 -9.41 -2.34 17.44
CA LEU A 138 -8.87 -3.63 17.01
C LEU A 138 -8.85 -4.65 18.14
N PHE A 139 -8.41 -4.25 19.34
CA PHE A 139 -8.38 -5.11 20.53
C PHE A 139 -9.77 -5.58 20.99
N LYS A 140 -10.84 -4.88 20.56
CA LYS A 140 -12.23 -5.21 20.88
C LYS A 140 -12.91 -6.05 19.80
N ALA A 141 -12.24 -6.32 18.70
CA ALA A 141 -12.81 -7.08 17.60
C ALA A 141 -12.70 -8.59 17.89
N ASP A 142 -13.81 -9.29 18.08
CA ASP A 142 -13.89 -10.69 18.51
C ASP A 142 -13.24 -11.67 17.52
N ASN A 143 -13.21 -11.32 16.25
CA ASN A 143 -12.66 -12.16 15.18
C ASN A 143 -11.24 -11.78 14.78
N VAL A 144 -10.57 -10.89 15.52
CA VAL A 144 -9.15 -10.53 15.30
C VAL A 144 -8.29 -11.20 16.36
N GLU A 145 -7.20 -11.81 15.92
CA GLU A 145 -6.18 -12.39 16.77
C GLU A 145 -4.82 -11.83 16.38
N ILE A 146 -4.06 -11.35 17.38
CA ILE A 146 -2.74 -10.78 17.12
C ILE A 146 -1.67 -11.82 17.47
N LEU A 147 -0.87 -12.18 16.48
CA LEU A 147 0.29 -13.04 16.64
C LEU A 147 1.51 -12.15 16.89
N TRP A 148 1.78 -11.96 18.16
CA TRP A 148 2.92 -11.16 18.63
C TRP A 148 4.26 -11.88 18.39
N ASN A 149 5.33 -11.10 18.32
CA ASN A 149 6.69 -11.62 18.17
C ASN A 149 6.80 -12.64 17.02
N SER A 150 6.07 -12.37 15.95
CA SER A 150 5.88 -13.32 14.86
C SER A 150 6.08 -12.67 13.50
N VAL A 151 6.62 -13.43 12.57
CA VAL A 151 6.83 -13.03 11.18
C VAL A 151 6.38 -14.15 10.24
N PRO A 152 5.84 -13.83 9.06
CA PRO A 152 5.68 -14.83 8.02
C PRO A 152 7.07 -15.27 7.54
N SER A 153 7.25 -16.57 7.36
CA SER A 153 8.50 -17.18 6.90
C SER A 153 8.35 -18.01 5.63
N GLY A 154 7.14 -18.20 5.15
CA GLY A 154 6.86 -18.90 3.90
C GLY A 154 5.40 -18.78 3.51
N LEU A 155 5.14 -18.93 2.22
CA LEU A 155 3.81 -18.95 1.63
C LEU A 155 3.48 -20.38 1.19
N VAL A 156 2.24 -20.81 1.42
CA VAL A 156 1.76 -22.15 1.08
C VAL A 156 0.63 -22.01 0.06
N GLY A 157 0.72 -22.77 -1.03
CA GLY A 157 -0.31 -22.80 -2.06
C GLY A 157 0.12 -23.50 -3.32
N ASP A 158 -0.84 -23.78 -4.18
CA ASP A 158 -0.64 -24.30 -5.53
C ASP A 158 -1.44 -23.41 -6.49
N GLY A 159 -0.76 -22.57 -7.27
CA GLY A 159 -1.36 -21.58 -8.15
C GLY A 159 -2.14 -20.46 -7.45
N ARG A 160 -2.59 -20.68 -6.22
CA ARG A 160 -3.24 -19.71 -5.34
C ARG A 160 -2.85 -19.97 -3.88
N ILE A 161 -2.79 -18.88 -3.08
CA ILE A 161 -2.46 -19.02 -1.65
C ILE A 161 -3.54 -19.82 -0.91
N SER A 162 -3.09 -20.76 -0.07
CA SER A 162 -3.92 -21.51 0.88
C SER A 162 -3.52 -21.24 2.33
N GLY A 163 -2.33 -20.69 2.57
CA GLY A 163 -1.84 -20.40 3.91
C GLY A 163 -0.46 -19.72 3.91
N ALA A 164 0.04 -19.48 5.11
CA ALA A 164 1.39 -19.00 5.33
C ALA A 164 2.01 -19.70 6.55
N VAL A 165 3.30 -19.88 6.52
CA VAL A 165 4.08 -20.37 7.67
C VAL A 165 4.46 -19.16 8.52
N ILE A 166 4.07 -19.20 9.80
CA ILE A 166 4.39 -18.13 10.76
C ILE A 166 5.44 -18.65 11.72
N ARG A 167 6.51 -17.86 11.88
CA ARG A 167 7.62 -18.16 12.78
C ARG A 167 7.62 -17.16 13.94
N HIS A 168 7.72 -17.66 15.16
CA HIS A 168 7.98 -16.84 16.36
C HIS A 168 9.45 -16.39 16.37
N VAL A 169 9.73 -15.15 16.77
CA VAL A 169 11.07 -14.54 16.64
C VAL A 169 11.79 -14.32 17.99
N LEU A 170 11.20 -14.81 19.07
CA LEU A 170 11.84 -14.87 20.40
C LEU A 170 12.34 -16.26 20.69
#